data_08efa25b331cf614febd831901737e2e
#
_entry.id   08efa25b331cf614febd831901737e2e
#
_cell.length_a   1.000
_cell.length_b   1.000
_cell.length_c   1.000
_cell.angle_alpha   90.00
_cell.angle_beta   90.00
_cell.angle_gamma   90.00
#
_symmetry.space_group_name_H-M   'P 1'
#
loop_
_entity.id
_entity.type
_entity.pdbx_description
1 polymer ?
#
loop_
_entity_poly.entity_id
_entity_poly.type
_entity_poly.pdbx_seq_one_letter_code
_entity_poly.pdbx_strand_id
1 'polypeptide(L)'
;PMDPRALRFLAEEGINADGFSSTRLNRAALAGADIVVGMETAHVEQALRIAPALLKKAATLRQLAAWSTIDSVRFPDDIAHLRATRAGKEILDAHGPDIPDPVAANDDDFMRISREVRDNVKALVKAIINAQDA
;
A
#
# COMPACT_ATOMS: atom_id res chain seq x y z
N PRO A 1 1.69 20.09 -2.71
CA PRO A 1 0.37 19.97 -3.36
C PRO A 1 0.29 18.71 -4.21
N MET A 2 -0.91 18.18 -4.35
CA MET A 2 -1.16 16.96 -5.14
C MET A 2 -1.01 17.25 -6.63
N ASP A 3 -0.42 16.29 -7.38
CA ASP A 3 -0.31 16.38 -8.84
C ASP A 3 -1.72 16.55 -9.45
N PRO A 4 -1.93 17.50 -10.40
CA PRO A 4 -3.22 17.69 -11.03
C PRO A 4 -3.79 16.44 -11.71
N ARG A 5 -2.94 15.54 -12.21
CA ARG A 5 -3.37 14.28 -12.81
C ARG A 5 -3.98 13.35 -11.75
N ALA A 6 -3.41 13.35 -10.55
CA ALA A 6 -3.95 12.58 -9.42
C ALA A 6 -5.31 13.13 -8.98
N LEU A 7 -5.46 14.44 -8.90
CA LEU A 7 -6.74 15.08 -8.57
C LEU A 7 -7.82 14.69 -9.57
N ARG A 8 -7.53 14.72 -10.87
CA ARG A 8 -8.47 14.30 -11.91
C ARG A 8 -8.86 12.84 -11.80
N PHE A 9 -7.87 11.97 -11.58
CA PHE A 9 -8.12 10.54 -11.40
C PHE A 9 -9.05 10.28 -10.21
N LEU A 10 -8.80 10.89 -9.07
CA LEU A 10 -9.64 10.75 -7.88
C LEU A 10 -11.06 11.26 -8.13
N ALA A 11 -11.21 12.40 -8.82
CA ALA A 11 -12.53 12.92 -9.18
C ALA A 11 -13.31 11.95 -10.07
N GLU A 12 -12.65 11.34 -11.05
CA GLU A 12 -13.26 10.32 -11.93
C GLU A 12 -13.69 9.08 -11.15
N GLU A 13 -12.97 8.74 -10.07
CA GLU A 13 -13.34 7.64 -9.17
C GLU A 13 -14.39 8.04 -8.11
N GLY A 14 -14.90 9.25 -8.16
CA GLY A 14 -15.90 9.75 -7.22
C GLY A 14 -15.32 10.11 -5.86
N ILE A 15 -14.02 10.34 -5.76
CA ILE A 15 -13.34 10.67 -4.51
C ILE A 15 -13.06 12.17 -4.46
N ASN A 16 -13.61 12.84 -3.43
CA ASN A 16 -13.33 14.24 -3.19
C ASN A 16 -12.01 14.38 -2.40
N ALA A 17 -11.02 15.01 -3.04
CA ALA A 17 -9.71 15.25 -2.44
C ALA A 17 -9.57 16.69 -1.90
N ASP A 18 -10.63 17.48 -1.88
CA ASP A 18 -10.61 18.85 -1.37
C ASP A 18 -10.20 18.84 0.12
N GLY A 19 -9.29 19.75 0.46
CA GLY A 19 -8.78 19.84 1.82
C GLY A 19 -7.75 18.79 2.20
N PHE A 20 -7.40 17.87 1.30
CA PHE A 20 -6.32 16.92 1.56
C PHE A 20 -4.97 17.63 1.60
N SER A 21 -4.19 17.33 2.62
CA SER A 21 -2.78 17.68 2.70
C SER A 21 -1.98 16.48 3.22
N SER A 22 -0.80 16.28 2.66
CA SER A 22 0.09 15.22 3.13
C SER A 22 0.66 15.56 4.51
N THR A 23 0.85 14.54 5.33
CA THR A 23 1.51 14.64 6.63
C THR A 23 2.92 14.09 6.52
N ARG A 24 3.88 14.82 7.08
CA ARG A 24 5.26 14.34 7.12
C ARG A 24 5.34 13.07 7.97
N LEU A 25 6.06 12.06 7.46
CA LEU A 25 6.27 10.82 8.19
C LEU A 25 7.08 11.10 9.47
N ASN A 26 6.52 10.71 10.61
CA ASN A 26 7.17 10.85 11.90
C ASN A 26 6.72 9.73 12.86
N ARG A 27 7.38 9.63 14.01
CA ARG A 27 7.09 8.60 14.99
C ARG A 27 5.64 8.64 15.50
N ALA A 28 5.11 9.82 15.72
CA ALA A 28 3.74 9.98 16.23
C ALA A 28 2.69 9.47 15.22
N ALA A 29 2.87 9.79 13.94
CA ALA A 29 1.97 9.29 12.89
C ALA A 29 2.03 7.77 12.76
N LEU A 30 3.23 7.18 12.88
CA LEU A 30 3.43 5.73 12.81
C LEU A 30 2.89 4.99 14.03
N ALA A 31 2.97 5.58 15.20
CA ALA A 31 2.55 4.93 16.45
C ALA A 31 1.05 4.60 16.48
N GLY A 32 0.22 5.43 15.84
CA GLY A 32 -1.23 5.23 15.78
C GLY A 32 -1.71 4.36 14.62
N ALA A 33 -0.81 3.91 13.74
CA ALA A 33 -1.19 3.14 12.57
C ALA A 33 -1.39 1.65 12.90
N ASP A 34 -2.44 1.05 12.37
CA ASP A 34 -2.67 -0.39 12.44
C ASP A 34 -1.92 -1.13 11.32
N ILE A 35 -1.79 -0.52 10.17
CA ILE A 35 -1.02 -1.01 9.02
C ILE A 35 -0.27 0.18 8.42
N VAL A 36 0.98 -0.04 8.05
CA VAL A 36 1.80 0.94 7.32
C VAL A 36 2.05 0.42 5.92
N VAL A 37 1.62 1.19 4.92
CA VAL A 37 1.69 0.81 3.50
C VAL A 37 2.66 1.73 2.78
N GLY A 38 3.72 1.16 2.19
CA GLY A 38 4.63 1.88 1.31
C GLY A 38 4.35 1.54 -0.16
N MET A 39 4.61 2.47 -1.05
CA MET A 39 4.57 2.17 -2.49
C MET A 39 5.81 1.37 -2.91
N GLU A 40 6.95 1.67 -2.31
CA GLU A 40 8.23 1.02 -2.58
C GLU A 40 8.84 0.45 -1.29
N THR A 41 9.69 -0.55 -1.44
CA THR A 41 10.44 -1.14 -0.32
C THR A 41 11.21 -0.07 0.46
N ALA A 42 11.78 0.92 -0.23
CA ALA A 42 12.50 2.02 0.40
C ALA A 42 11.62 2.81 1.38
N HIS A 43 10.34 2.98 1.09
CA HIS A 43 9.40 3.65 1.99
C HIS A 43 9.16 2.84 3.27
N VAL A 44 9.01 1.53 3.14
CA VAL A 44 8.87 0.63 4.29
C VAL A 44 10.13 0.66 5.15
N GLU A 45 11.31 0.58 4.53
CA GLU A 45 12.59 0.66 5.24
C GLU A 45 12.76 2.00 5.97
N GLN A 46 12.33 3.09 5.38
CA GLN A 46 12.36 4.41 6.03
C GLN A 46 11.47 4.43 7.28
N ALA A 47 10.26 3.88 7.20
CA ALA A 47 9.38 3.76 8.35
C ALA A 47 9.99 2.88 9.45
N LEU A 48 10.62 1.78 9.09
CA LEU A 48 11.30 0.88 10.03
C LEU A 48 12.51 1.52 10.71
N ARG A 49 13.23 2.42 10.04
CA ARG A 49 14.30 3.19 10.67
C ARG A 49 13.79 4.12 11.77
N ILE A 50 12.58 4.67 11.57
CA ILE A 50 11.94 5.53 12.57
C ILE A 50 11.37 4.69 13.73
N ALA A 51 10.74 3.57 13.42
CA ALA A 51 10.06 2.73 14.39
C ALA A 51 10.22 1.23 14.02
N PRO A 52 11.28 0.56 14.49
CA PRO A 52 11.57 -0.84 14.13
C PRO A 52 10.45 -1.84 14.49
N ALA A 53 9.65 -1.54 15.49
CA ALA A 53 8.52 -2.39 15.89
C ALA A 53 7.44 -2.51 14.79
N LEU A 54 7.45 -1.64 13.78
CA LEU A 54 6.51 -1.69 12.66
C LEU A 54 6.72 -2.87 11.70
N LEU A 55 7.80 -3.64 11.85
CA LEU A 55 8.07 -4.80 10.99
C LEU A 55 6.88 -5.77 10.93
N LYS A 56 6.13 -5.87 12.00
CA LYS A 56 4.95 -6.75 12.07
C LYS A 56 3.72 -6.21 11.34
N LYS A 57 3.70 -4.94 10.96
CA LYS A 57 2.52 -4.31 10.37
C LYS A 57 2.82 -3.38 9.19
N ALA A 58 4.00 -3.48 8.61
CA ALA A 58 4.41 -2.68 7.46
C ALA A 58 4.75 -3.55 6.26
N ALA A 59 4.27 -3.17 5.08
CA ALA A 59 4.58 -3.82 3.82
C ALA A 59 4.31 -2.86 2.65
N THR A 60 4.72 -3.24 1.44
CA THR A 60 4.34 -2.47 0.27
C THR A 60 2.90 -2.78 -0.14
N LEU A 61 2.28 -1.84 -0.86
CA LEU A 61 0.91 -2.04 -1.36
C LEU A 61 0.82 -3.27 -2.26
N ARG A 62 1.80 -3.48 -3.13
CA ARG A 62 1.82 -4.63 -4.04
C ARG A 62 1.94 -5.95 -3.28
N GLN A 63 2.76 -6.01 -2.21
CA GLN A 63 2.81 -7.17 -1.32
C GLN A 63 1.46 -7.45 -0.67
N LEU A 64 0.84 -6.43 -0.07
CA LEU A 64 -0.43 -6.58 0.61
C LEU A 64 -1.56 -7.01 -0.34
N ALA A 65 -1.60 -6.43 -1.54
CA ALA A 65 -2.58 -6.81 -2.56
C ALA A 65 -2.41 -8.26 -3.01
N ALA A 66 -1.17 -8.71 -3.25
CA ALA A 66 -0.88 -10.09 -3.60
C ALA A 66 -1.28 -11.05 -2.47
N TRP A 67 -0.91 -10.73 -1.23
CA TRP A 67 -1.27 -11.54 -0.06
C TRP A 67 -2.79 -11.55 0.22
N SER A 68 -3.51 -10.51 -0.22
CA SER A 68 -4.97 -10.42 -0.07
C SER A 68 -5.71 -11.54 -0.82
N THR A 69 -5.06 -12.18 -1.79
CA THR A 69 -5.63 -13.32 -2.52
C THR A 69 -5.54 -14.64 -1.75
N ILE A 70 -4.79 -14.68 -0.66
CA ILE A 70 -4.63 -15.88 0.18
C ILE A 70 -5.89 -16.07 1.02
N ASP A 71 -6.43 -17.29 0.99
CA ASP A 71 -7.64 -17.61 1.75
C ASP A 71 -7.42 -17.42 3.25
N SER A 72 -8.38 -16.79 3.91
CA SER A 72 -8.39 -16.53 5.35
C SER A 72 -7.25 -15.63 5.85
N VAL A 73 -6.59 -14.87 4.96
CA VAL A 73 -5.54 -13.92 5.36
C VAL A 73 -6.09 -12.84 6.29
N ARG A 74 -5.30 -12.46 7.29
CA ARG A 74 -5.60 -11.38 8.23
C ARG A 74 -4.48 -10.36 8.28
N PHE A 75 -4.82 -9.09 8.21
CA PHE A 75 -3.88 -7.99 8.36
C PHE A 75 -4.20 -7.17 9.62
N PRO A 76 -3.18 -6.73 10.36
CA PRO A 76 -1.73 -6.94 10.14
C PRO A 76 -1.19 -8.29 10.57
N ASP A 77 -1.97 -9.15 11.20
CA ASP A 77 -1.53 -10.34 11.94
C ASP A 77 -0.61 -11.26 11.13
N ASP A 78 -0.90 -11.45 9.83
CA ASP A 78 -0.18 -12.40 8.98
C ASP A 78 1.02 -11.79 8.25
N ILE A 79 1.26 -10.48 8.35
CA ILE A 79 2.32 -9.80 7.59
C ILE A 79 3.70 -10.40 7.87
N ALA A 80 4.06 -10.55 9.14
CA ALA A 80 5.38 -11.07 9.52
C ALA A 80 5.61 -12.50 9.00
N HIS A 81 4.60 -13.35 9.13
CA HIS A 81 4.65 -14.73 8.64
C HIS A 81 4.80 -14.77 7.12
N LEU A 82 3.97 -14.03 6.39
CA LEU A 82 4.01 -14.00 4.93
C LEU A 82 5.34 -13.46 4.39
N ARG A 83 5.90 -12.47 5.05
CA ARG A 83 7.22 -11.95 4.69
C ARG A 83 8.31 -13.00 4.83
N ALA A 84 8.21 -13.88 5.82
CA ALA A 84 9.22 -14.87 6.13
C ALA A 84 9.07 -16.18 5.33
N THR A 85 7.87 -16.46 4.78
CA THR A 85 7.62 -17.73 4.10
C THR A 85 7.96 -17.67 2.61
N ARG A 86 8.33 -18.83 2.07
CA ARG A 86 8.55 -18.99 0.64
C ARG A 86 7.28 -18.71 -0.16
N ALA A 87 6.15 -19.25 0.28
CA ALA A 87 4.86 -19.05 -0.38
C ALA A 87 4.47 -17.57 -0.43
N GLY A 88 4.66 -16.83 0.66
CA GLY A 88 4.40 -15.40 0.70
C GLY A 88 5.29 -14.59 -0.23
N LYS A 89 6.54 -15.03 -0.47
CA LYS A 89 7.46 -14.40 -1.42
C LYS A 89 7.15 -14.75 -2.87
N GLU A 90 6.80 -15.99 -3.14
CA GLU A 90 6.53 -16.49 -4.49
C GLU A 90 5.23 -15.97 -5.10
N ILE A 91 4.27 -15.52 -4.29
CA ILE A 91 3.02 -14.96 -4.78
C ILE A 91 3.20 -13.63 -5.52
N LEU A 92 4.29 -12.91 -5.24
CA LEU A 92 4.64 -11.71 -6.00
C LEU A 92 5.04 -12.10 -7.43
N ASP A 93 4.53 -11.34 -8.39
CA ASP A 93 4.85 -11.56 -9.79
C ASP A 93 6.28 -11.06 -10.15
N ALA A 94 6.64 -11.14 -11.43
CA ALA A 94 7.95 -10.71 -11.93
C ALA A 94 8.24 -9.22 -11.72
N HIS A 95 7.22 -8.39 -11.44
CA HIS A 95 7.38 -6.96 -11.20
C HIS A 95 7.84 -6.65 -9.76
N GLY A 96 7.79 -7.65 -8.86
CA GLY A 96 8.26 -7.51 -7.50
C GLY A 96 7.35 -6.68 -6.59
N PRO A 97 7.88 -6.18 -5.46
CA PRO A 97 7.06 -5.54 -4.42
C PRO A 97 6.81 -4.05 -4.61
N ASP A 98 7.42 -3.40 -5.59
CA ASP A 98 7.44 -1.94 -5.69
C ASP A 98 6.54 -1.41 -6.80
N ILE A 99 5.74 -0.37 -6.48
CA ILE A 99 5.02 0.44 -7.45
C ILE A 99 5.81 1.75 -7.60
N PRO A 100 6.33 2.07 -8.80
CA PRO A 100 7.16 3.25 -8.98
C PRO A 100 6.38 4.55 -8.84
N ASP A 101 7.06 5.60 -8.40
CA ASP A 101 6.48 6.94 -8.33
C ASP A 101 6.22 7.45 -9.75
N PRO A 102 4.97 7.80 -10.10
CA PRO A 102 4.62 8.23 -11.44
C PRO A 102 4.88 9.71 -11.72
N VAL A 103 5.47 10.47 -10.79
CA VAL A 103 5.59 11.93 -10.91
C VAL A 103 6.31 12.37 -12.18
N ALA A 104 7.33 11.61 -12.61
CA ALA A 104 8.09 11.89 -13.83
C ALA A 104 7.57 11.14 -15.07
N ALA A 105 6.51 10.34 -14.93
CA ALA A 105 5.95 9.55 -16.01
C ALA A 105 5.11 10.42 -16.96
N ASN A 106 4.95 9.95 -18.21
CA ASN A 106 3.98 10.54 -19.14
C ASN A 106 2.54 10.26 -18.66
N ASP A 107 1.56 10.88 -19.29
CA ASP A 107 0.16 10.78 -18.86
C ASP A 107 -0.38 9.35 -18.93
N ASP A 108 -0.02 8.58 -19.97
CA ASP A 108 -0.47 7.20 -20.13
C ASP A 108 0.08 6.30 -19.01
N ASP A 109 1.36 6.41 -18.69
CA ASP A 109 1.99 5.66 -17.63
C ASP A 109 1.48 6.11 -16.25
N PHE A 110 1.25 7.42 -16.07
CA PHE A 110 0.65 7.94 -14.85
C PHE A 110 -0.73 7.29 -14.61
N MET A 111 -1.56 7.24 -15.64
CA MET A 111 -2.90 6.63 -15.52
C MET A 111 -2.83 5.13 -15.28
N ARG A 112 -1.90 4.43 -15.93
CA ARG A 112 -1.69 3.00 -15.72
C ARG A 112 -1.30 2.70 -14.28
N ILE A 113 -0.36 3.46 -13.72
CA ILE A 113 0.08 3.32 -12.34
C ILE A 113 -1.06 3.67 -11.37
N SER A 114 -1.81 4.74 -11.65
CA SER A 114 -2.96 5.13 -10.82
C SER A 114 -4.04 4.05 -10.76
N ARG A 115 -4.32 3.39 -11.87
CA ARG A 115 -5.26 2.26 -11.89
C ARG A 115 -4.74 1.07 -11.09
N GLU A 116 -3.44 0.77 -11.18
CA GLU A 116 -2.82 -0.30 -10.37
C GLU A 116 -2.96 0.02 -8.88
N VAL A 117 -2.65 1.23 -8.46
CA VAL A 117 -2.81 1.65 -7.05
C VAL A 117 -4.27 1.49 -6.62
N ARG A 118 -5.22 1.99 -7.40
CA ARG A 118 -6.65 1.84 -7.12
C ARG A 118 -7.05 0.39 -6.90
N ASP A 119 -6.68 -0.49 -7.82
CA ASP A 119 -7.09 -1.89 -7.79
C ASP A 119 -6.44 -2.63 -6.61
N ASN A 120 -5.19 -2.32 -6.31
CA ASN A 120 -4.48 -2.89 -5.16
C ASN A 120 -5.06 -2.41 -3.83
N VAL A 121 -5.43 -1.13 -3.73
CA VAL A 121 -6.10 -0.60 -2.53
C VAL A 121 -7.45 -1.28 -2.33
N LYS A 122 -8.22 -1.46 -3.39
CA LYS A 122 -9.51 -2.17 -3.31
C LYS A 122 -9.34 -3.61 -2.82
N ALA A 123 -8.34 -4.32 -3.32
CA ALA A 123 -8.05 -5.70 -2.88
C ALA A 123 -7.67 -5.74 -1.39
N LEU A 124 -6.82 -4.83 -0.94
CA LEU A 124 -6.42 -4.73 0.45
C LEU A 124 -7.61 -4.42 1.37
N VAL A 125 -8.40 -3.41 1.02
CA VAL A 125 -9.57 -3.01 1.83
C VAL A 125 -10.58 -4.15 1.93
N LYS A 126 -10.85 -4.84 0.83
CA LYS A 126 -11.74 -6.01 0.82
C LYS A 126 -11.24 -7.11 1.77
N ALA A 127 -9.95 -7.40 1.76
CA ALA A 127 -9.36 -8.40 2.65
C ALA A 127 -9.49 -8.00 4.14
N ILE A 128 -9.29 -6.73 4.46
CA ILE A 128 -9.45 -6.21 5.83
C ILE A 128 -10.91 -6.34 6.29
N ILE A 129 -11.86 -5.94 5.45
CA ILE A 129 -13.29 -6.01 5.77
C ILE A 129 -13.73 -7.46 5.95
N ASN A 130 -13.35 -8.37 5.04
CA ASN A 130 -13.72 -9.78 5.11
C ASN A 130 -13.16 -10.45 6.38
N ALA A 131 -11.97 -10.09 6.82
CA ALA A 131 -11.38 -10.61 8.04
C ALA A 131 -12.13 -10.16 9.29
N GLN A 132 -12.69 -8.94 9.30
CA GLN A 132 -13.50 -8.43 10.42
C GLN A 132 -14.87 -9.11 10.52
N ASP A 133 -15.44 -9.53 9.38
CA ASP A 133 -16.75 -10.16 9.30
C ASP A 133 -16.70 -11.68 9.59
N ALA A 134 -15.51 -12.24 9.67
CA ALA A 134 -15.30 -13.68 9.89
C ALA A 134 -15.44 -14.10 11.36
#